data_7c4e146841a819e5e5e35275ec7124fa
#
_entry.id   7c4e146841a819e5e5e35275ec7124fa
#
_cell.length_a   1.000
_cell.length_b   1.000
_cell.length_c   1.000
_cell.angle_alpha   90.00
_cell.angle_beta   90.00
_cell.angle_gamma   90.00
#
_symmetry.space_group_name_H-M   'P 1'
#
loop_
_entity.id
_entity.type
_entity.pdbx_description
1 polymer ?
#
loop_
_entity_poly.entity_id
_entity_poly.type
_entity_poly.pdbx_seq_one_letter_code
_entity_poly.pdbx_strand_id
1 'polypeptide(L)'
;NGLTIDDDRKTTMDISTPYMENKQVMVAKSDVADKIKSADDLKDKTVVAEKKSAGETVAQTDEFFSSAKYVSVDAQAKALLEVKSGTADVAVIDYVMSIGTLKSGSDYADLKVVDGKDFSPEQYGIALRKDSPETLKKLNDAIQAVADDGTLDKIAEKYSLQDLLLVKKK
;
A
#
# COMPACT_ATOMS: atom_id res chain seq x y z
N ASN A 1 3.45 -8.99 -5.37
CA ASN A 1 3.43 -7.73 -4.62
C ASN A 1 3.04 -6.59 -5.53
N GLY A 2 2.26 -5.65 -5.01
CA GLY A 2 2.03 -4.39 -5.68
C GLY A 2 3.33 -3.57 -5.73
N LEU A 3 3.65 -3.02 -6.90
CA LEU A 3 4.73 -2.07 -7.06
C LEU A 3 4.13 -0.72 -7.41
N THR A 4 4.29 0.26 -6.54
CA THR A 4 3.91 1.65 -6.84
C THR A 4 4.72 2.19 -8.00
N ILE A 5 4.03 2.70 -9.01
CA ILE A 5 4.65 3.35 -10.17
C ILE A 5 5.08 4.75 -9.77
N ASP A 6 6.37 5.04 -9.86
CA ASP A 6 6.95 6.37 -9.70
C ASP A 6 8.00 6.65 -10.79
N ASP A 7 8.42 7.89 -10.89
CA ASP A 7 9.32 8.31 -11.97
C ASP A 7 10.74 7.75 -11.80
N ASP A 8 11.22 7.60 -10.58
CA ASP A 8 12.55 7.01 -10.32
C ASP A 8 12.58 5.54 -10.76
N ARG A 9 11.54 4.77 -10.42
CA ARG A 9 11.40 3.38 -10.84
C ARG A 9 11.32 3.21 -12.35
N LYS A 10 10.62 4.12 -13.06
CA LYS A 10 10.57 4.11 -14.54
C LYS A 10 11.94 4.32 -15.18
N THR A 11 12.88 4.97 -14.52
CA THR A 11 14.24 5.15 -15.05
C THR A 11 15.03 3.84 -15.06
N THR A 12 14.80 2.95 -14.08
CA THR A 12 15.61 1.77 -13.81
C THR A 12 14.95 0.45 -14.22
N MET A 13 13.64 0.46 -14.51
CA MET A 13 12.89 -0.74 -14.88
C MET A 13 11.81 -0.42 -15.90
N ASP A 14 11.35 -1.43 -16.64
CA ASP A 14 10.16 -1.37 -17.45
C ASP A 14 8.97 -1.77 -16.59
N ILE A 15 7.90 -0.97 -16.61
CA ILE A 15 6.72 -1.21 -15.77
C ILE A 15 5.50 -1.35 -16.67
N SER A 16 4.64 -2.33 -16.38
CA SER A 16 3.40 -2.56 -17.10
C SER A 16 2.46 -1.35 -17.07
N THR A 17 1.42 -1.38 -17.88
CA THR A 17 0.27 -0.51 -17.69
C THR A 17 -0.24 -0.67 -16.24
N PRO A 18 -0.70 0.43 -15.61
CA PRO A 18 -1.23 0.35 -14.26
C PRO A 18 -2.49 -0.51 -14.25
N TYR A 19 -2.58 -1.43 -13.29
CA TYR A 19 -3.71 -2.36 -13.20
C TYR A 19 -4.60 -2.12 -11.96
N MET A 20 -4.09 -1.45 -10.95
CA MET A 20 -4.81 -1.24 -9.68
C MET A 20 -4.44 0.10 -9.05
N GLU A 21 -5.41 0.77 -8.45
CA GLU A 21 -5.18 1.91 -7.56
C GLU A 21 -4.75 1.46 -6.17
N ASN A 22 -3.94 2.26 -5.52
CA ASN A 22 -3.56 2.13 -4.12
C ASN A 22 -3.44 3.52 -3.47
N LYS A 23 -3.28 3.57 -2.17
CA LYS A 23 -2.80 4.70 -1.39
C LYS A 23 -2.07 4.18 -0.16
N GLN A 24 -1.27 5.00 0.46
CA GLN A 24 -0.73 4.69 1.77
C GLN A 24 -1.77 4.99 2.84
N VAL A 25 -1.79 4.19 3.90
CA VAL A 25 -2.66 4.41 5.06
C VAL A 25 -1.87 4.21 6.35
N MET A 26 -2.27 4.93 7.38
CA MET A 26 -1.81 4.67 8.74
C MET A 26 -2.67 3.58 9.37
N VAL A 27 -2.02 2.64 10.06
CA VAL A 27 -2.68 1.59 10.85
C VAL A 27 -2.16 1.65 12.28
N ALA A 28 -3.07 1.64 13.24
CA ALA A 28 -2.76 1.65 14.67
C ALA A 28 -3.71 0.70 15.42
N LYS A 29 -3.44 0.45 16.70
CA LYS A 29 -4.43 -0.19 17.58
C LYS A 29 -5.70 0.64 17.61
N SER A 30 -6.86 0.01 17.70
CA SER A 30 -8.16 0.67 17.54
C SER A 30 -8.37 1.81 18.53
N ASP A 31 -7.91 1.67 19.78
CA ASP A 31 -7.99 2.69 20.82
C ASP A 31 -7.01 3.86 20.61
N VAL A 32 -5.93 3.66 19.86
CA VAL A 32 -4.94 4.68 19.46
C VAL A 32 -5.40 5.38 18.18
N ALA A 33 -5.86 4.63 17.18
CA ALA A 33 -6.28 5.14 15.89
C ALA A 33 -7.34 6.27 16.00
N ASP A 34 -8.30 6.11 16.91
CA ASP A 34 -9.37 7.11 17.14
C ASP A 34 -8.86 8.45 17.69
N LYS A 35 -7.66 8.46 18.28
CA LYS A 35 -7.05 9.64 18.89
C LYS A 35 -6.12 10.39 17.93
N ILE A 36 -5.71 9.79 16.81
CA ILE A 36 -4.84 10.43 15.84
C ILE A 36 -5.70 11.25 14.87
N LYS A 37 -5.67 12.57 14.99
CA LYS A 37 -6.43 13.51 14.15
C LYS A 37 -5.53 14.56 13.49
N SER A 38 -4.34 14.78 14.03
CA SER A 38 -3.38 15.78 13.58
C SER A 38 -1.94 15.26 13.71
N ALA A 39 -0.98 15.96 13.13
CA ALA A 39 0.45 15.68 13.29
C ALA A 39 0.90 15.74 14.77
N ASP A 40 0.28 16.60 15.58
CA ASP A 40 0.62 16.76 17.01
C ASP A 40 0.29 15.48 17.81
N ASP A 41 -0.69 14.69 17.38
CA ASP A 41 -1.05 13.43 18.03
C ASP A 41 -0.01 12.32 17.80
N LEU A 42 0.91 12.54 16.85
CA LEU A 42 2.04 11.66 16.58
C LEU A 42 3.32 12.07 17.34
N LYS A 43 3.26 13.14 18.13
CA LYS A 43 4.40 13.52 18.96
C LYS A 43 4.78 12.37 19.90
N ASP A 44 6.08 12.09 19.94
CA ASP A 44 6.67 10.99 20.72
C ASP A 44 6.21 9.56 20.31
N LYS A 45 5.43 9.44 19.22
CA LYS A 45 4.99 8.16 18.67
C LYS A 45 6.04 7.55 17.76
N THR A 46 6.11 6.22 17.75
CA THR A 46 6.95 5.47 16.82
C THR A 46 6.12 5.06 15.60
N VAL A 47 6.56 5.53 14.43
CA VAL A 47 5.98 5.22 13.12
C VAL A 47 6.90 4.25 12.39
N VAL A 48 6.35 3.17 11.86
CA VAL A 48 7.10 2.16 11.11
C VAL A 48 6.56 2.01 9.69
N ALA A 49 7.46 1.77 8.73
CA ALA A 49 7.11 1.39 7.36
C ALA A 49 8.16 0.44 6.77
N GLU A 50 7.79 -0.26 5.69
CA GLU A 50 8.72 -1.13 4.97
C GLU A 50 9.80 -0.29 4.28
N LYS A 51 11.06 -0.69 4.46
CA LYS A 51 12.21 -0.04 3.84
C LYS A 51 12.10 -0.03 2.31
N LYS A 52 12.39 1.12 1.70
CA LYS A 52 12.32 1.37 0.24
C LYS A 52 10.93 1.22 -0.37
N SER A 53 9.88 1.26 0.45
CA SER A 53 8.49 1.30 -0.01
C SER A 53 7.99 2.74 -0.23
N ALA A 54 6.85 2.86 -0.88
CA ALA A 54 6.13 4.14 -0.94
C ALA A 54 5.71 4.61 0.45
N GLY A 55 5.36 3.68 1.35
CA GLY A 55 5.05 3.96 2.74
C GLY A 55 6.21 4.58 3.52
N GLU A 56 7.45 4.12 3.28
CA GLU A 56 8.64 4.77 3.85
C GLU A 56 8.77 6.21 3.36
N THR A 57 8.62 6.42 2.05
CA THR A 57 8.69 7.77 1.47
C THR A 57 7.67 8.70 2.12
N VAL A 58 6.41 8.26 2.22
CA VAL A 58 5.36 9.03 2.89
C VAL A 58 5.70 9.31 4.36
N ALA A 59 6.12 8.28 5.12
CA ALA A 59 6.44 8.44 6.54
C ALA A 59 7.62 9.39 6.79
N GLN A 60 8.52 9.55 5.82
CA GLN A 60 9.69 10.43 5.94
C GLN A 60 9.48 11.84 5.36
N THR A 61 8.54 12.02 4.44
CA THR A 61 8.41 13.28 3.70
C THR A 61 7.10 14.03 3.93
N ASP A 62 6.02 13.35 4.36
CA ASP A 62 4.76 14.03 4.66
C ASP A 62 4.85 14.73 6.02
N GLU A 63 4.47 16.01 6.04
CA GLU A 63 4.50 16.88 7.25
C GLU A 63 3.70 16.30 8.43
N PHE A 64 2.72 15.45 8.15
CA PHE A 64 1.94 14.78 9.19
C PHE A 64 2.80 13.94 10.15
N PHE A 65 3.95 13.44 9.68
CA PHE A 65 4.87 12.63 10.48
C PHE A 65 6.05 13.43 11.07
N SER A 66 6.09 14.75 10.89
CA SER A 66 7.24 15.59 11.25
C SER A 66 7.64 15.52 12.73
N SER A 67 6.71 15.22 13.64
CA SER A 67 6.94 15.09 15.08
C SER A 67 7.12 13.65 15.56
N ALA A 68 6.97 12.66 14.67
CA ALA A 68 7.06 11.26 15.00
C ALA A 68 8.51 10.73 14.90
N LYS A 69 8.79 9.66 15.65
CA LYS A 69 10.02 8.89 15.47
C LYS A 69 9.80 7.83 14.40
N TYR A 70 10.54 7.91 13.31
CA TYR A 70 10.46 6.90 12.24
C TYR A 70 11.45 5.75 12.45
N VAL A 71 10.99 4.52 12.18
CA VAL A 71 11.81 3.29 12.17
C VAL A 71 11.44 2.44 10.94
N SER A 72 12.44 2.02 10.16
CA SER A 72 12.21 1.12 9.02
C SER A 72 12.19 -0.35 9.42
N VAL A 73 11.37 -1.13 8.71
CA VAL A 73 11.30 -2.60 8.84
C VAL A 73 11.43 -3.26 7.47
N ASP A 74 11.66 -4.58 7.42
CA ASP A 74 11.95 -5.28 6.17
C ASP A 74 10.70 -5.66 5.34
N ALA A 75 9.51 -5.56 5.92
CA ALA A 75 8.25 -5.91 5.24
C ALA A 75 7.05 -5.22 5.91
N GLN A 76 5.99 -4.94 5.14
CA GLN A 76 4.74 -4.37 5.68
C GLN A 76 4.09 -5.28 6.74
N ALA A 77 4.16 -6.61 6.55
CA ALA A 77 3.68 -7.56 7.55
C ALA A 77 4.41 -7.41 8.90
N LYS A 78 5.72 -7.10 8.86
CA LYS A 78 6.49 -6.82 10.07
C LYS A 78 6.08 -5.49 10.70
N ALA A 79 5.78 -4.46 9.89
CA ALA A 79 5.26 -3.20 10.39
C ALA A 79 3.94 -3.39 11.19
N LEU A 80 3.02 -4.19 10.67
CA LEU A 80 1.79 -4.55 11.39
C LEU A 80 2.06 -5.33 12.69
N LEU A 81 3.03 -6.23 12.67
CA LEU A 81 3.41 -7.00 13.85
C LEU A 81 4.00 -6.11 14.95
N GLU A 82 4.81 -5.11 14.60
CA GLU A 82 5.38 -4.14 15.55
C GLU A 82 4.26 -3.32 16.22
N VAL A 83 3.24 -2.89 15.46
CA VAL A 83 2.08 -2.19 16.03
C VAL A 83 1.26 -3.12 16.92
N LYS A 84 1.01 -4.35 16.48
CA LYS A 84 0.27 -5.33 17.26
C LYS A 84 0.94 -5.64 18.61
N SER A 85 2.25 -5.83 18.61
CA SER A 85 3.05 -6.08 19.82
C SER A 85 3.18 -4.85 20.74
N GLY A 86 2.94 -3.64 20.20
CA GLY A 86 3.11 -2.38 20.94
C GLY A 86 4.55 -1.85 20.92
N THR A 87 5.44 -2.40 20.06
CA THR A 87 6.79 -1.90 19.84
C THR A 87 6.76 -0.62 19.00
N ALA A 88 5.75 -0.48 18.13
CA ALA A 88 5.45 0.75 17.40
C ALA A 88 4.00 1.19 17.64
N ASP A 89 3.73 2.46 17.45
CA ASP A 89 2.39 3.04 17.62
C ASP A 89 1.59 3.01 16.31
N VAL A 90 2.24 3.27 15.17
CA VAL A 90 1.60 3.41 13.86
C VAL A 90 2.45 2.72 12.79
N ALA A 91 1.79 1.97 11.91
CA ALA A 91 2.37 1.46 10.67
C ALA A 91 1.85 2.26 9.46
N VAL A 92 2.73 2.60 8.52
CA VAL A 92 2.34 3.13 7.21
C VAL A 92 2.47 1.99 6.20
N ILE A 93 1.35 1.60 5.62
CA ILE A 93 1.23 0.45 4.71
C ILE A 93 0.33 0.74 3.52
N ASP A 94 0.34 -0.15 2.55
CA ASP A 94 -0.58 -0.10 1.42
C ASP A 94 -2.04 -0.34 1.86
N TYR A 95 -2.96 0.48 1.35
CA TYR A 95 -4.40 0.31 1.58
C TYR A 95 -4.89 -1.07 1.10
N VAL A 96 -4.41 -1.52 -0.07
CA VAL A 96 -4.70 -2.86 -0.60
C VAL A 96 -4.34 -3.96 0.41
N MET A 97 -3.20 -3.83 1.09
CA MET A 97 -2.82 -4.77 2.14
C MET A 97 -3.76 -4.69 3.35
N SER A 98 -4.16 -3.48 3.76
CA SER A 98 -5.05 -3.30 4.91
C SER A 98 -6.39 -3.99 4.72
N ILE A 99 -6.99 -3.92 3.52
CA ILE A 99 -8.25 -4.60 3.17
C ILE A 99 -8.16 -6.11 3.42
N GLY A 100 -7.05 -6.72 3.03
CA GLY A 100 -6.84 -8.16 3.18
C GLY A 100 -6.55 -8.60 4.62
N THR A 101 -5.89 -7.76 5.40
CA THR A 101 -5.26 -8.13 6.67
C THR A 101 -6.08 -7.73 7.90
N LEU A 102 -6.74 -6.56 7.87
CA LEU A 102 -7.46 -6.02 9.03
C LEU A 102 -8.93 -6.50 9.10
N LYS A 103 -9.20 -7.72 8.66
CA LYS A 103 -10.55 -8.28 8.68
C LYS A 103 -10.94 -8.74 10.08
N SER A 104 -12.24 -8.66 10.37
CA SER A 104 -12.81 -9.27 11.57
C SER A 104 -12.45 -10.77 11.64
N GLY A 105 -11.98 -11.21 12.80
CA GLY A 105 -11.53 -12.60 13.01
C GLY A 105 -10.12 -12.90 12.51
N SER A 106 -9.40 -11.92 11.96
CA SER A 106 -7.96 -12.06 11.67
C SER A 106 -7.11 -11.85 12.93
N ASP A 107 -5.84 -12.22 12.83
CA ASP A 107 -4.86 -11.97 13.91
C ASP A 107 -4.64 -10.46 14.17
N TYR A 108 -5.11 -9.58 13.28
CA TYR A 108 -4.97 -8.12 13.35
C TYR A 108 -6.32 -7.40 13.54
N ALA A 109 -7.35 -8.10 14.03
CA ALA A 109 -8.68 -7.54 14.23
C ALA A 109 -8.74 -6.41 15.28
N ASP A 110 -7.72 -6.28 16.10
CA ASP A 110 -7.50 -5.19 17.07
C ASP A 110 -6.85 -3.95 16.48
N LEU A 111 -6.40 -4.02 15.22
CA LEU A 111 -5.85 -2.90 14.47
C LEU A 111 -6.89 -2.34 13.51
N LYS A 112 -6.78 -1.05 13.22
CA LYS A 112 -7.59 -0.40 12.18
C LYS A 112 -6.84 0.72 11.46
N VAL A 113 -7.35 1.08 10.29
CA VAL A 113 -6.90 2.28 9.56
C VAL A 113 -7.27 3.52 10.37
N VAL A 114 -6.35 4.46 10.46
CA VAL A 114 -6.56 5.76 11.08
C VAL A 114 -7.34 6.64 10.11
N ASP A 115 -8.48 7.16 10.55
CA ASP A 115 -9.34 8.02 9.75
C ASP A 115 -8.88 9.48 9.76
N GLY A 116 -9.18 10.20 8.67
CA GLY A 116 -9.05 11.67 8.61
C GLY A 116 -7.76 12.18 7.99
N LYS A 117 -6.83 11.31 7.59
CA LYS A 117 -5.67 11.67 6.74
C LYS A 117 -5.64 10.77 5.51
N ASP A 118 -5.86 11.37 4.35
CA ASP A 118 -5.64 10.73 3.06
C ASP A 118 -4.28 11.13 2.50
N PHE A 119 -3.55 10.15 2.02
CA PHE A 119 -2.33 10.34 1.24
C PHE A 119 -2.65 10.28 -0.25
N SER A 120 -1.78 10.86 -1.07
CA SER A 120 -1.97 10.90 -2.53
C SER A 120 -2.22 9.50 -3.08
N PRO A 121 -3.18 9.35 -4.01
CA PRO A 121 -3.39 8.08 -4.71
C PRO A 121 -2.16 7.71 -5.52
N GLU A 122 -1.91 6.43 -5.63
CA GLU A 122 -0.83 5.81 -6.38
C GLU A 122 -1.36 4.64 -7.21
N GLN A 123 -0.55 4.16 -8.15
CA GLN A 123 -0.94 3.10 -9.07
C GLN A 123 0.05 1.95 -9.00
N TYR A 124 -0.44 0.73 -9.05
CA TYR A 124 0.38 -0.47 -9.13
C TYR A 124 0.62 -0.90 -10.56
N GLY A 125 1.87 -1.28 -10.83
CA GLY A 125 2.31 -1.95 -12.04
C GLY A 125 3.14 -3.19 -11.75
N ILE A 126 3.43 -3.97 -12.79
CA ILE A 126 4.32 -5.13 -12.71
C ILE A 126 5.65 -4.72 -13.34
N ALA A 127 6.73 -4.84 -12.57
CA ALA A 127 8.05 -4.46 -13.01
C ALA A 127 8.78 -5.59 -13.74
N LEU A 128 9.48 -5.21 -14.79
CA LEU A 128 10.41 -6.04 -15.56
C LEU A 128 11.81 -5.40 -15.52
N ARG A 129 12.83 -6.18 -15.84
CA ARG A 129 14.14 -5.60 -16.09
C ARG A 129 14.04 -4.54 -17.18
N LYS A 130 14.84 -3.49 -17.05
CA LYS A 130 14.95 -2.45 -18.07
C LYS A 130 15.32 -3.08 -19.43
N ASP A 131 14.89 -2.44 -20.50
CA ASP A 131 15.11 -2.88 -21.87
C ASP A 131 14.48 -4.26 -22.21
N SER A 132 13.25 -4.46 -21.76
CA SER A 132 12.45 -5.68 -22.01
C SER A 132 11.15 -5.40 -22.81
N PRO A 133 11.18 -4.67 -23.94
CA PRO A 133 9.98 -4.15 -24.61
C PRO A 133 9.05 -5.26 -25.13
N GLU A 134 9.59 -6.36 -25.63
CA GLU A 134 8.76 -7.49 -26.10
C GLU A 134 8.03 -8.18 -24.95
N THR A 135 8.72 -8.39 -23.83
CA THR A 135 8.12 -9.01 -22.64
C THR A 135 7.08 -8.05 -22.04
N LEU A 136 7.37 -6.77 -21.99
CA LEU A 136 6.43 -5.75 -21.53
C LEU A 136 5.15 -5.72 -22.37
N LYS A 137 5.31 -5.76 -23.70
CA LYS A 137 4.15 -5.84 -24.60
C LYS A 137 3.29 -7.06 -24.31
N LYS A 138 3.89 -8.26 -24.26
CA LYS A 138 3.18 -9.52 -23.98
C LYS A 138 2.48 -9.48 -22.61
N LEU A 139 3.12 -8.89 -21.61
CA LEU A 139 2.53 -8.72 -20.28
C LEU A 139 1.30 -7.82 -20.33
N ASN A 140 1.39 -6.67 -20.99
CA ASN A 140 0.27 -5.74 -21.11
C ASN A 140 -0.90 -6.36 -21.90
N ASP A 141 -0.60 -7.09 -22.98
CA ASP A 141 -1.62 -7.83 -23.74
C ASP A 141 -2.30 -8.88 -22.86
N ALA A 142 -1.55 -9.61 -22.03
CA ALA A 142 -2.09 -10.59 -21.09
C ALA A 142 -2.95 -9.95 -19.97
N ILE A 143 -2.53 -8.83 -19.42
CA ILE A 143 -3.32 -8.07 -18.43
C ILE A 143 -4.67 -7.67 -19.03
N GLN A 144 -4.68 -7.17 -20.27
CA GLN A 144 -5.91 -6.80 -20.95
C GLN A 144 -6.79 -8.03 -21.24
N ALA A 145 -6.20 -9.15 -21.67
CA ALA A 145 -6.95 -10.38 -21.97
C ALA A 145 -7.69 -10.94 -20.75
N VAL A 146 -7.06 -10.94 -19.57
CA VAL A 146 -7.74 -11.39 -18.32
C VAL A 146 -8.78 -10.38 -17.80
N ALA A 147 -8.68 -9.11 -18.21
CA ALA A 147 -9.76 -8.14 -17.98
C ALA A 147 -10.93 -8.40 -18.94
N ASP A 148 -10.66 -8.62 -20.23
CA ASP A 148 -11.67 -8.82 -21.26
C ASP A 148 -12.49 -10.09 -21.05
N ASP A 149 -11.92 -11.17 -20.55
CA ASP A 149 -12.62 -12.41 -20.22
C ASP A 149 -13.33 -12.39 -18.86
N GLY A 150 -13.19 -11.31 -18.09
CA GLY A 150 -13.78 -11.11 -16.77
C GLY A 150 -13.10 -11.88 -15.62
N THR A 151 -11.95 -12.50 -15.88
CA THR A 151 -11.18 -13.22 -14.84
C THR A 151 -10.63 -12.24 -13.81
N LEU A 152 -10.15 -11.07 -14.25
CA LEU A 152 -9.61 -10.04 -13.36
C LEU A 152 -10.67 -9.52 -12.38
N ASP A 153 -11.88 -9.23 -12.86
CA ASP A 153 -13.00 -8.78 -12.02
C ASP A 153 -13.35 -9.83 -10.96
N LYS A 154 -13.51 -11.10 -11.35
CA LYS A 154 -13.82 -12.20 -10.43
C LYS A 154 -12.76 -12.37 -9.33
N ILE A 155 -11.48 -12.23 -9.68
CA ILE A 155 -10.39 -12.30 -8.72
C ILE A 155 -10.46 -11.10 -7.77
N ALA A 156 -10.66 -9.91 -8.30
CA ALA A 156 -10.74 -8.69 -7.49
C ALA A 156 -11.92 -8.73 -6.52
N GLU A 157 -13.11 -9.17 -6.95
CA GLU A 157 -14.27 -9.38 -6.10
C GLU A 157 -14.00 -10.35 -4.94
N LYS A 158 -13.32 -11.47 -5.23
CA LYS A 158 -12.93 -12.44 -4.20
C LYS A 158 -12.10 -11.82 -3.07
N TYR A 159 -11.29 -10.81 -3.39
CA TYR A 159 -10.42 -10.13 -2.43
C TYR A 159 -10.96 -8.76 -1.99
N SER A 160 -12.16 -8.36 -2.42
CA SER A 160 -12.77 -7.05 -2.14
C SER A 160 -11.95 -5.87 -2.70
N LEU A 161 -11.36 -6.05 -3.87
CA LEU A 161 -10.49 -5.09 -4.56
C LEU A 161 -11.08 -4.58 -5.89
N GLN A 162 -12.32 -4.95 -6.22
CA GLN A 162 -12.95 -4.63 -7.52
C GLN A 162 -13.03 -3.12 -7.81
N ASP A 163 -13.21 -2.31 -6.78
CA ASP A 163 -13.34 -0.86 -6.91
C ASP A 163 -12.00 -0.15 -7.18
N LEU A 164 -10.90 -0.88 -7.00
CA LEU A 164 -9.53 -0.38 -7.21
C LEU A 164 -8.96 -0.75 -8.58
N LEU A 165 -9.66 -1.55 -9.39
CA LEU A 165 -9.18 -1.96 -10.71
C LEU A 165 -9.18 -0.80 -11.70
N LEU A 166 -8.04 -0.62 -12.38
CA LEU A 166 -7.82 0.37 -13.45
C LEU A 166 -8.03 -0.21 -14.84
N VAL A 167 -7.72 -1.49 -15.04
CA VAL A 167 -7.93 -2.17 -16.33
C VAL A 167 -9.38 -2.61 -16.41
N LYS A 168 -10.07 -2.11 -17.42
CA LYS A 168 -11.49 -2.42 -17.67
C LYS A 168 -11.61 -3.28 -18.92
N LYS A 169 -12.67 -4.07 -18.96
CA LYS A 169 -13.11 -4.81 -20.15
C LYS A 169 -13.31 -3.83 -21.31
N LYS A 170 -12.77 -4.18 -22.49
CA LYS A 170 -12.99 -3.45 -23.74
C LYS A 170 -14.24 -3.87 -24.45
#